data_6d395ab3e9057c325d1501ea2f6282c3
#
_entry.id   6d395ab3e9057c325d1501ea2f6282c3
#
_cell.length_a   1.000
_cell.length_b   1.000
_cell.length_c   1.000
_cell.angle_alpha   90.00
_cell.angle_beta   90.00
_cell.angle_gamma   90.00
#
_symmetry.space_group_name_H-M   'P 1'
#
loop_
_entity.id
_entity.type
_entity.pdbx_description
1 polymer ?
#
loop_
_entity_poly.entity_id
_entity_poly.type
_entity_poly.pdbx_seq_one_letter_code
_entity_poly.pdbx_strand_id
1 'polypeptide(L)'
;MKRMVFFVFVALTLADMVFIPCLSAQTVQFPALEPDPRVLEFARRGDYSWRDIGEIALWASVVGAQGASNGSAQAELIRDAVAELLAMPDLPMDAKGRGEFVLTFVHQRFLKGYMENQTRMDEIFRTGRYNCVSSAVLYAVFATAAGLDVSGVMTKDHAFITVNTGAELIDVETTNPMGFDPGNRREFHDGFGRLTGYAYVPARNYRDRTSISQLELVSLILTNRISELERRNHFADAVPLAINRAALLRDRRNPVSSPFFTEPQQDLMDRLLNYGSSLMKSGQEATALQWAALASNRYPDDDRWQEFIYAALNNLLVKLVRAQRIADARNTLDANTAILSRDNFNRLEVLVLDAELVQHSEAVRTAEEAQAVLLTIDTARSRGAINESRTRELRNFIILKEGERLSSAESSLAAIRYTEAAIAKYGRDSQLENAVRIYRNNRLAEMHNAFADLYNNGDYDGAARVIHAALEEFPGNRNLTQDLNLVERALKNR
;
A
#
# COMPACT_ATOMS: atom_id res chain seq x y z
N MET A 1 -3.95 -60.00 18.58
CA MET A 1 -4.91 -58.93 18.18
C MET A 1 -4.37 -57.59 18.73
N LYS A 2 -3.60 -56.84 17.93
CA LYS A 2 -3.12 -55.50 18.25
C LYS A 2 -4.02 -54.49 17.53
N ARG A 3 -4.73 -53.68 18.31
CA ARG A 3 -5.49 -52.55 17.81
C ARG A 3 -4.55 -51.42 17.49
N MET A 4 -4.46 -51.05 16.21
CA MET A 4 -3.76 -49.89 15.72
C MET A 4 -4.72 -48.68 15.79
N VAL A 5 -4.41 -47.71 16.64
CA VAL A 5 -5.16 -46.47 16.78
C VAL A 5 -4.57 -45.48 15.76
N PHE A 6 -5.38 -45.15 14.74
CA PHE A 6 -5.09 -44.11 13.79
C PHE A 6 -5.42 -42.74 14.45
N PHE A 7 -4.41 -41.94 14.76
CA PHE A 7 -4.60 -40.52 15.03
C PHE A 7 -4.73 -39.77 13.71
N VAL A 8 -5.96 -39.34 13.41
CA VAL A 8 -6.22 -38.37 12.36
C VAL A 8 -5.92 -36.99 12.95
N PHE A 9 -4.82 -36.39 12.54
CA PHE A 9 -4.56 -34.97 12.76
C PHE A 9 -5.44 -34.17 11.81
N VAL A 10 -6.57 -33.67 12.32
CA VAL A 10 -7.32 -32.61 11.66
C VAL A 10 -6.57 -31.31 11.96
N ALA A 11 -5.79 -30.85 11.01
CA ALA A 11 -5.28 -29.48 11.00
C ALA A 11 -6.46 -28.54 10.75
N LEU A 12 -7.03 -28.00 11.82
CA LEU A 12 -7.91 -26.84 11.73
C LEU A 12 -7.03 -25.63 11.34
N THR A 13 -6.97 -25.32 10.07
CA THR A 13 -6.59 -24.01 9.61
C THR A 13 -7.76 -23.06 9.93
N LEU A 14 -7.63 -22.34 11.04
CA LEU A 14 -8.40 -21.13 11.30
C LEU A 14 -7.96 -20.08 10.25
N ALA A 15 -8.58 -20.14 9.07
CA ALA A 15 -8.63 -18.98 8.20
C ALA A 15 -9.66 -18.03 8.83
N ASP A 16 -9.18 -17.09 9.65
CA ASP A 16 -9.99 -15.96 10.09
C ASP A 16 -10.44 -15.21 8.82
N MET A 17 -11.68 -15.51 8.42
CA MET A 17 -12.33 -14.83 7.30
C MET A 17 -12.46 -13.35 7.66
N VAL A 18 -11.73 -12.50 6.95
CA VAL A 18 -12.00 -11.07 6.88
C VAL A 18 -13.43 -10.90 6.38
N PHE A 19 -14.35 -10.64 7.30
CA PHE A 19 -15.77 -10.44 6.99
C PHE A 19 -15.94 -9.01 6.46
N ILE A 20 -15.94 -8.85 5.14
CA ILE A 20 -16.41 -7.63 4.49
C ILE A 20 -17.89 -7.83 4.19
N PRO A 21 -18.82 -7.10 4.85
CA PRO A 21 -20.23 -7.24 4.55
C PRO A 21 -20.51 -6.79 3.11
N CYS A 22 -20.90 -7.73 2.31
CA CYS A 22 -21.68 -7.67 1.07
C CYS A 22 -21.40 -6.51 0.10
N LEU A 23 -20.23 -6.51 -0.51
CA LEU A 23 -20.07 -6.08 -1.89
C LEU A 23 -20.07 -7.36 -2.72
N SER A 24 -20.85 -7.44 -3.79
CA SER A 24 -21.02 -8.60 -4.68
C SER A 24 -19.68 -9.32 -4.86
N ALA A 25 -19.58 -10.54 -4.33
CA ALA A 25 -18.37 -11.33 -4.31
C ALA A 25 -18.03 -11.79 -5.73
N GLN A 26 -17.36 -10.94 -6.50
CA GLN A 26 -16.43 -11.44 -7.48
C GLN A 26 -15.29 -12.04 -6.68
N THR A 27 -15.12 -13.36 -6.77
CA THR A 27 -13.95 -14.05 -6.21
C THR A 27 -12.71 -13.47 -6.90
N VAL A 28 -12.03 -12.54 -6.20
CA VAL A 28 -10.77 -11.97 -6.69
C VAL A 28 -9.73 -13.08 -6.63
N GLN A 29 -9.18 -13.46 -7.77
CA GLN A 29 -8.09 -14.41 -7.83
C GLN A 29 -6.78 -13.66 -7.57
N PHE A 30 -6.19 -13.87 -6.40
CA PHE A 30 -4.87 -13.33 -6.07
C PHE A 30 -3.73 -14.14 -6.71
N PRO A 31 -2.54 -13.51 -6.89
CA PRO A 31 -1.33 -14.22 -7.28
C PRO A 31 -1.01 -15.35 -6.30
N ALA A 32 -0.44 -16.44 -6.82
CA ALA A 32 0.03 -17.54 -5.97
C ALA A 32 1.16 -17.05 -5.05
N LEU A 33 1.08 -17.39 -3.76
CA LEU A 33 2.06 -17.04 -2.72
C LEU A 33 3.07 -18.17 -2.45
N GLU A 34 2.93 -19.33 -3.11
CA GLU A 34 3.87 -20.43 -2.99
C GLU A 34 4.84 -20.44 -4.16
N PRO A 35 6.12 -20.78 -3.93
CA PRO A 35 7.11 -20.93 -4.99
C PRO A 35 6.81 -22.15 -5.88
N ASP A 36 7.26 -22.10 -7.13
CA ASP A 36 7.24 -23.25 -8.02
C ASP A 36 8.02 -24.42 -7.37
N PRO A 37 7.48 -25.65 -7.31
CA PRO A 37 8.17 -26.78 -6.70
C PRO A 37 9.56 -27.05 -7.28
N ARG A 38 9.79 -26.77 -8.56
CA ARG A 38 11.09 -26.93 -9.22
C ARG A 38 12.17 -26.01 -8.65
N VAL A 39 11.82 -24.78 -8.25
CA VAL A 39 12.81 -23.86 -7.67
C VAL A 39 13.32 -24.38 -6.32
N LEU A 40 12.47 -25.03 -5.55
CA LEU A 40 12.88 -25.65 -4.26
C LEU A 40 13.84 -26.82 -4.50
N GLU A 41 13.68 -27.56 -5.60
CA GLU A 41 14.64 -28.60 -6.01
C GLU A 41 15.97 -27.97 -6.45
N PHE A 42 15.94 -26.94 -7.27
CA PHE A 42 17.15 -26.21 -7.68
C PHE A 42 17.93 -25.65 -6.48
N ALA A 43 17.27 -24.96 -5.56
CA ALA A 43 17.93 -24.37 -4.40
C ALA A 43 18.66 -25.39 -3.51
N ARG A 44 18.22 -26.67 -3.49
CA ARG A 44 18.84 -27.73 -2.68
C ARG A 44 20.11 -28.35 -3.29
N ARG A 45 20.40 -28.11 -4.58
CA ARG A 45 21.50 -28.80 -5.28
C ARG A 45 22.88 -28.39 -4.77
N GLY A 46 23.04 -27.19 -4.27
CA GLY A 46 24.29 -26.69 -3.63
C GLY A 46 25.43 -26.36 -4.61
N ASP A 47 25.89 -27.32 -5.41
CA ASP A 47 26.90 -27.14 -6.47
C ASP A 47 26.21 -27.31 -7.83
N TYR A 48 26.46 -26.36 -8.75
CA TYR A 48 25.77 -26.28 -10.03
C TYR A 48 26.69 -26.57 -11.18
N SER A 49 26.40 -27.65 -11.95
CA SER A 49 27.04 -27.92 -13.22
C SER A 49 26.50 -26.97 -14.31
N TRP A 50 27.13 -26.92 -15.45
CA TRP A 50 26.65 -26.17 -16.60
C TRP A 50 25.24 -26.61 -17.05
N ARG A 51 24.88 -27.91 -16.83
CA ARG A 51 23.54 -28.42 -17.12
C ARG A 51 22.50 -27.83 -16.16
N ASP A 52 22.85 -27.76 -14.89
CA ASP A 52 21.96 -27.14 -13.85
C ASP A 52 21.75 -25.68 -14.15
N ILE A 53 22.81 -24.93 -14.44
CA ILE A 53 22.71 -23.49 -14.76
C ILE A 53 21.86 -23.28 -16.03
N GLY A 54 22.05 -24.10 -17.08
CA GLY A 54 21.24 -24.03 -18.30
C GLY A 54 19.75 -24.36 -18.03
N GLU A 55 19.47 -25.40 -17.22
CA GLU A 55 18.11 -25.78 -16.85
C GLU A 55 17.40 -24.68 -16.03
N ILE A 56 18.09 -24.14 -15.03
CA ILE A 56 17.56 -23.05 -14.18
C ILE A 56 17.30 -21.79 -15.01
N ALA A 57 18.20 -21.46 -15.95
CA ALA A 57 18.04 -20.30 -16.81
C ALA A 57 16.85 -20.43 -17.79
N LEU A 58 16.65 -21.61 -18.36
CA LEU A 58 15.46 -21.89 -19.17
C LEU A 58 14.18 -21.83 -18.33
N TRP A 59 14.17 -22.42 -17.14
CA TRP A 59 13.05 -22.32 -16.22
C TRP A 59 12.77 -20.86 -15.83
N ALA A 60 13.79 -20.09 -15.45
CA ALA A 60 13.65 -18.68 -15.10
C ALA A 60 13.10 -17.82 -16.25
N SER A 61 13.35 -18.26 -17.49
CA SER A 61 12.85 -17.60 -18.70
C SER A 61 11.34 -17.80 -18.91
N VAL A 62 10.78 -18.95 -18.49
CA VAL A 62 9.40 -19.33 -18.82
C VAL A 62 8.47 -19.45 -17.63
N VAL A 63 8.97 -19.56 -16.40
CA VAL A 63 8.14 -19.69 -15.20
C VAL A 63 7.12 -18.54 -15.12
N GLY A 64 5.87 -18.86 -14.81
CA GLY A 64 4.77 -17.89 -14.75
C GLY A 64 4.24 -17.40 -16.11
N ALA A 65 4.80 -17.85 -17.25
CA ALA A 65 4.28 -17.52 -18.56
C ALA A 65 3.23 -18.54 -19.02
N GLN A 66 2.07 -18.04 -19.44
CA GLN A 66 1.01 -18.90 -19.99
C GLN A 66 1.46 -19.56 -21.29
N GLY A 67 1.23 -20.87 -21.41
CA GLY A 67 1.56 -21.61 -22.63
C GLY A 67 3.04 -21.81 -22.93
N ALA A 68 3.91 -21.52 -21.96
CA ALA A 68 5.35 -21.76 -22.14
C ALA A 68 5.65 -23.27 -22.24
N SER A 69 6.53 -23.63 -23.17
CA SER A 69 7.10 -24.98 -23.23
C SER A 69 7.93 -25.23 -21.97
N ASN A 70 8.07 -26.48 -21.56
CA ASN A 70 8.89 -26.85 -20.41
C ASN A 70 10.42 -26.67 -20.65
N GLY A 71 10.83 -26.08 -21.76
CA GLY A 71 12.24 -25.83 -22.11
C GLY A 71 13.05 -27.08 -22.50
N SER A 72 12.43 -28.26 -22.62
CA SER A 72 13.15 -29.51 -22.91
C SER A 72 13.85 -29.49 -24.25
N ALA A 73 13.22 -28.97 -25.29
CA ALA A 73 13.84 -28.86 -26.63
C ALA A 73 15.05 -27.91 -26.61
N GLN A 74 14.97 -26.78 -25.90
CA GLN A 74 16.07 -25.84 -25.73
C GLN A 74 17.20 -26.44 -24.90
N ALA A 75 16.90 -27.24 -23.88
CA ALA A 75 17.91 -27.96 -23.10
C ALA A 75 18.65 -28.99 -23.94
N GLU A 76 17.99 -29.65 -24.91
CA GLU A 76 18.62 -30.51 -25.90
C GLU A 76 19.55 -29.74 -26.83
N LEU A 77 19.08 -28.61 -27.36
CA LEU A 77 19.92 -27.72 -28.19
C LEU A 77 21.18 -27.27 -27.46
N ILE A 78 21.09 -26.95 -26.16
CA ILE A 78 22.29 -26.62 -25.37
C ILE A 78 23.21 -27.82 -25.25
N ARG A 79 22.73 -29.03 -24.97
CA ARG A 79 23.55 -30.24 -24.85
C ARG A 79 24.27 -30.58 -26.13
N ASP A 80 23.55 -30.53 -27.26
CA ASP A 80 24.13 -30.82 -28.58
C ASP A 80 25.21 -29.81 -28.97
N ALA A 81 24.96 -28.51 -28.73
CA ALA A 81 25.92 -27.46 -29.00
C ALA A 81 27.16 -27.51 -28.08
N VAL A 82 26.98 -27.91 -26.80
CA VAL A 82 28.14 -28.18 -25.91
C VAL A 82 28.94 -29.37 -26.43
N ALA A 83 28.30 -30.45 -26.88
CA ALA A 83 29.00 -31.58 -27.46
C ALA A 83 29.76 -31.18 -28.74
N GLU A 84 29.15 -30.36 -29.62
CA GLU A 84 29.78 -29.77 -30.80
C GLU A 84 31.03 -28.95 -30.41
N LEU A 85 30.90 -28.01 -29.45
CA LEU A 85 32.03 -27.20 -28.98
C LEU A 85 33.21 -28.05 -28.47
N LEU A 86 32.92 -29.04 -27.62
CA LEU A 86 33.96 -29.88 -27.01
C LEU A 86 34.61 -30.83 -27.99
N ALA A 87 33.97 -31.12 -29.13
CA ALA A 87 34.54 -31.96 -30.21
C ALA A 87 35.37 -31.15 -31.23
N MET A 88 35.43 -29.83 -31.13
CA MET A 88 36.20 -28.99 -32.05
C MET A 88 37.69 -29.22 -31.88
N PRO A 89 38.43 -29.57 -32.95
CA PRO A 89 39.86 -29.91 -32.86
C PRO A 89 40.75 -28.71 -32.53
N ASP A 90 40.27 -27.51 -32.79
CA ASP A 90 40.95 -26.24 -32.58
C ASP A 90 40.57 -25.56 -31.27
N LEU A 91 39.79 -26.21 -30.37
CA LEU A 91 39.48 -25.72 -29.05
C LEU A 91 40.77 -25.53 -28.23
N PRO A 92 41.13 -24.30 -27.83
CA PRO A 92 42.39 -24.03 -27.13
C PRO A 92 42.53 -24.78 -25.80
N MET A 93 43.76 -25.19 -25.48
CA MET A 93 44.01 -25.84 -24.18
C MET A 93 44.18 -24.86 -23.03
N ASP A 94 44.68 -23.67 -23.29
CA ASP A 94 44.81 -22.61 -22.28
C ASP A 94 43.49 -21.93 -22.00
N ALA A 95 43.30 -21.45 -20.76
CA ALA A 95 42.03 -20.88 -20.30
C ALA A 95 41.69 -19.56 -21.04
N LYS A 96 42.68 -18.74 -21.39
CA LYS A 96 42.46 -17.46 -22.07
C LYS A 96 41.96 -17.67 -23.50
N GLY A 97 42.71 -18.45 -24.28
CA GLY A 97 42.29 -18.79 -25.64
C GLY A 97 40.96 -19.52 -25.70
N ARG A 98 40.72 -20.44 -24.74
CA ARG A 98 39.46 -21.18 -24.65
C ARG A 98 38.29 -20.25 -24.37
N GLY A 99 38.42 -19.25 -23.47
CA GLY A 99 37.39 -18.27 -23.17
C GLY A 99 37.02 -17.41 -24.38
N GLU A 100 38.01 -16.93 -25.14
CA GLU A 100 37.80 -16.18 -26.40
C GLU A 100 37.11 -17.05 -27.46
N PHE A 101 37.53 -18.32 -27.59
CA PHE A 101 36.94 -19.27 -28.51
C PHE A 101 35.47 -19.54 -28.21
N VAL A 102 35.13 -19.75 -26.92
CA VAL A 102 33.75 -19.94 -26.47
C VAL A 102 32.89 -18.72 -26.80
N LEU A 103 33.39 -17.50 -26.59
CA LEU A 103 32.66 -16.27 -26.93
C LEU A 103 32.33 -16.21 -28.41
N THR A 104 33.34 -16.49 -29.25
CA THR A 104 33.20 -16.54 -30.70
C THR A 104 32.16 -17.59 -31.12
N PHE A 105 32.24 -18.81 -30.56
CA PHE A 105 31.30 -19.89 -30.83
C PHE A 105 29.86 -19.50 -30.48
N VAL A 106 29.65 -18.96 -29.30
CA VAL A 106 28.29 -18.56 -28.81
C VAL A 106 27.71 -17.48 -29.73
N HIS A 107 28.50 -16.50 -30.15
CA HIS A 107 28.06 -15.46 -31.09
C HIS A 107 27.73 -16.02 -32.47
N GLN A 108 28.59 -16.85 -33.02
CA GLN A 108 28.37 -17.46 -34.35
C GLN A 108 27.10 -18.33 -34.34
N ARG A 109 26.88 -19.07 -33.28
CA ARG A 109 25.83 -20.09 -33.21
C ARG A 109 24.46 -19.49 -32.81
N PHE A 110 24.41 -18.58 -31.84
CA PHE A 110 23.19 -18.19 -31.17
C PHE A 110 22.89 -16.68 -31.17
N LEU A 111 23.90 -15.82 -30.95
CA LEU A 111 23.70 -14.40 -30.68
C LEU A 111 23.68 -13.59 -31.99
N LYS A 112 22.49 -13.23 -32.49
CA LYS A 112 22.30 -12.55 -33.78
C LYS A 112 22.03 -11.06 -33.67
N GLY A 113 21.41 -10.59 -32.57
CA GLY A 113 21.10 -9.17 -32.42
C GLY A 113 20.76 -8.79 -31.00
N TYR A 114 21.38 -7.70 -30.55
CA TYR A 114 21.08 -7.12 -29.24
C TYR A 114 19.70 -6.52 -29.20
N MET A 115 18.98 -6.75 -28.09
CA MET A 115 17.68 -6.14 -27.77
C MET A 115 17.59 -5.98 -26.26
N GLU A 116 17.57 -4.75 -25.75
CA GLU A 116 17.66 -4.40 -24.34
C GLU A 116 16.67 -5.18 -23.44
N ASN A 117 15.43 -5.34 -23.88
CA ASN A 117 14.39 -6.01 -23.11
C ASN A 117 14.34 -7.53 -23.28
N GLN A 118 15.28 -8.13 -24.04
CA GLN A 118 15.29 -9.56 -24.32
C GLN A 118 16.18 -10.32 -23.35
N THR A 119 15.65 -10.61 -22.16
CA THR A 119 16.38 -11.30 -21.08
C THR A 119 16.17 -12.83 -21.05
N ARG A 120 15.24 -13.37 -21.85
CA ARG A 120 14.86 -14.79 -21.80
C ARG A 120 15.80 -15.67 -22.60
N MET A 121 16.30 -16.74 -21.98
CA MET A 121 17.19 -17.70 -22.64
C MET A 121 16.51 -18.49 -23.79
N ASP A 122 15.25 -18.90 -23.59
CA ASP A 122 14.48 -19.65 -24.59
C ASP A 122 14.31 -18.85 -25.89
N GLU A 123 14.19 -17.54 -25.82
CA GLU A 123 14.07 -16.63 -26.96
C GLU A 123 15.35 -16.51 -27.78
N ILE A 124 16.53 -16.68 -27.16
CA ILE A 124 17.80 -16.71 -27.92
C ILE A 124 17.76 -17.83 -28.94
N PHE A 125 17.34 -19.04 -28.55
CA PHE A 125 17.30 -20.21 -29.45
C PHE A 125 16.23 -20.06 -30.55
N ARG A 126 15.18 -19.28 -30.30
CA ARG A 126 14.11 -19.06 -31.27
C ARG A 126 14.42 -17.92 -32.25
N THR A 127 15.02 -16.83 -31.77
CA THR A 127 15.12 -15.55 -32.52
C THR A 127 16.56 -15.06 -32.70
N GLY A 128 17.50 -15.57 -31.93
CA GLY A 128 18.86 -15.02 -31.84
C GLY A 128 18.94 -13.66 -31.12
N ARG A 129 17.84 -13.16 -30.55
CA ARG A 129 17.83 -11.89 -29.81
C ARG A 129 18.27 -12.11 -28.36
N TYR A 130 19.04 -11.16 -27.82
CA TYR A 130 19.64 -11.24 -26.48
C TYR A 130 19.86 -9.86 -25.89
N ASN A 131 20.06 -9.80 -24.56
CA ASN A 131 20.61 -8.65 -23.85
C ASN A 131 21.84 -9.03 -23.03
N CYS A 132 22.37 -8.12 -22.21
CA CYS A 132 23.56 -8.36 -21.40
C CYS A 132 23.38 -9.56 -20.44
N VAL A 133 22.23 -9.72 -19.80
CA VAL A 133 21.97 -10.81 -18.86
C VAL A 133 21.88 -12.15 -19.61
N SER A 134 21.05 -12.25 -20.64
CA SER A 134 20.84 -13.52 -21.34
C SER A 134 22.09 -13.99 -22.12
N SER A 135 22.89 -13.07 -22.67
CA SER A 135 24.18 -13.43 -23.30
C SER A 135 25.23 -13.86 -22.27
N ALA A 136 25.28 -13.19 -21.10
CA ALA A 136 26.19 -13.56 -20.01
C ALA A 136 25.87 -14.96 -19.45
N VAL A 137 24.58 -15.24 -19.20
CA VAL A 137 24.15 -16.57 -18.75
C VAL A 137 24.49 -17.66 -19.80
N LEU A 138 24.20 -17.39 -21.08
CA LEU A 138 24.51 -18.34 -22.15
C LEU A 138 26.01 -18.60 -22.22
N TYR A 139 26.84 -17.56 -22.21
CA TYR A 139 28.31 -17.70 -22.20
C TYR A 139 28.76 -18.49 -20.96
N ALA A 140 28.25 -18.21 -19.77
CA ALA A 140 28.60 -18.92 -18.54
C ALA A 140 28.35 -20.43 -18.66
N VAL A 141 27.20 -20.84 -19.25
CA VAL A 141 26.86 -22.25 -19.47
C VAL A 141 27.96 -22.93 -20.37
N PHE A 142 28.31 -22.33 -21.50
CA PHE A 142 29.28 -22.91 -22.44
C PHE A 142 30.72 -22.85 -21.92
N ALA A 143 31.09 -21.75 -21.23
CA ALA A 143 32.40 -21.58 -20.60
C ALA A 143 32.64 -22.62 -19.49
N THR A 144 31.61 -22.81 -18.59
CA THR A 144 31.70 -23.85 -17.56
C THR A 144 31.75 -25.25 -18.17
N ALA A 145 31.00 -25.53 -19.24
CA ALA A 145 31.08 -26.80 -19.95
C ALA A 145 32.45 -27.03 -20.56
N ALA A 146 33.12 -25.99 -21.02
CA ALA A 146 34.50 -26.03 -21.51
C ALA A 146 35.57 -26.09 -20.41
N GLY A 147 35.18 -26.20 -19.14
CA GLY A 147 36.07 -26.32 -17.99
C GLY A 147 36.67 -25.01 -17.49
N LEU A 148 36.07 -23.89 -17.82
CA LEU A 148 36.48 -22.57 -17.29
C LEU A 148 35.82 -22.27 -15.96
N ASP A 149 36.58 -21.64 -15.07
CA ASP A 149 36.05 -21.07 -13.82
C ASP A 149 35.53 -19.66 -14.12
N VAL A 150 34.19 -19.48 -14.02
CA VAL A 150 33.54 -18.24 -14.39
C VAL A 150 32.60 -17.72 -13.29
N SER A 151 32.56 -16.41 -13.13
CA SER A 151 31.61 -15.69 -12.26
C SER A 151 30.93 -14.58 -13.02
N GLY A 152 29.71 -14.25 -12.60
CA GLY A 152 29.01 -13.05 -13.08
C GLY A 152 29.61 -11.78 -12.46
N VAL A 153 29.49 -10.68 -13.18
CA VAL A 153 29.73 -9.33 -12.65
C VAL A 153 28.52 -8.48 -12.92
N MET A 154 28.11 -7.75 -11.93
CA MET A 154 27.01 -6.79 -12.01
C MET A 154 27.49 -5.38 -11.67
N THR A 155 26.96 -4.41 -12.39
CA THR A 155 27.04 -2.98 -12.10
C THR A 155 25.61 -2.44 -11.97
N LYS A 156 25.44 -1.15 -11.83
CA LYS A 156 24.13 -0.51 -11.69
C LYS A 156 23.13 -0.89 -12.80
N ASP A 157 23.59 -0.99 -14.04
CA ASP A 157 22.74 -1.12 -15.23
C ASP A 157 23.24 -2.16 -16.24
N HIS A 158 24.27 -2.94 -15.87
CA HIS A 158 24.90 -3.89 -16.78
C HIS A 158 25.36 -5.17 -16.07
N ALA A 159 25.43 -6.27 -16.83
CA ALA A 159 25.95 -7.55 -16.37
C ALA A 159 26.88 -8.14 -17.45
N PHE A 160 27.99 -8.73 -17.01
CA PHE A 160 28.97 -9.39 -17.83
C PHE A 160 29.66 -10.54 -17.05
N ILE A 161 30.68 -11.18 -17.61
CA ILE A 161 31.36 -12.34 -17.02
C ILE A 161 32.83 -12.00 -16.70
N THR A 162 33.35 -12.63 -15.64
CA THR A 162 34.79 -12.74 -15.40
C THR A 162 35.21 -14.20 -15.50
N VAL A 163 36.26 -14.49 -16.27
CA VAL A 163 36.94 -15.79 -16.36
C VAL A 163 38.16 -15.75 -15.46
N ASN A 164 38.28 -16.71 -14.55
CA ASN A 164 39.45 -16.92 -13.73
C ASN A 164 40.38 -17.91 -14.45
N THR A 165 41.55 -17.46 -14.91
CA THR A 165 42.55 -18.29 -15.57
C THR A 165 43.53 -18.95 -14.62
N GLY A 166 43.41 -18.69 -13.31
CA GLY A 166 44.41 -19.05 -12.29
C GLY A 166 45.55 -18.06 -12.16
N ALA A 167 45.88 -17.33 -13.24
CA ALA A 167 46.91 -16.29 -13.26
C ALA A 167 46.30 -14.88 -13.17
N GLU A 168 45.18 -14.66 -13.79
CA GLU A 168 44.49 -13.38 -13.89
C GLU A 168 42.97 -13.56 -13.98
N LEU A 169 42.22 -12.52 -13.64
CA LEU A 169 40.81 -12.41 -13.87
C LEU A 169 40.55 -11.61 -15.15
N ILE A 170 39.91 -12.22 -16.14
CA ILE A 170 39.64 -11.63 -17.45
C ILE A 170 38.16 -11.30 -17.59
N ASP A 171 37.87 -10.06 -17.89
CA ASP A 171 36.48 -9.62 -18.13
C ASP A 171 36.06 -10.02 -19.56
N VAL A 172 34.80 -10.47 -19.66
CA VAL A 172 34.18 -10.88 -20.93
C VAL A 172 32.87 -10.13 -21.12
N GLU A 173 32.89 -9.17 -22.03
CA GLU A 173 31.71 -8.44 -22.46
C GLU A 173 30.94 -9.27 -23.48
N THR A 174 29.98 -10.01 -23.01
CA THR A 174 29.26 -11.03 -23.80
C THR A 174 28.28 -10.49 -24.83
N THR A 175 28.04 -9.17 -24.83
CA THR A 175 27.15 -8.54 -25.83
C THR A 175 27.87 -8.32 -27.18
N ASN A 176 29.19 -8.51 -27.24
CA ASN A 176 29.99 -8.29 -28.43
C ASN A 176 30.90 -9.49 -28.69
N PRO A 177 31.00 -10.01 -29.95
CA PRO A 177 31.86 -11.13 -30.27
C PRO A 177 33.37 -10.88 -30.04
N MET A 178 33.80 -9.60 -29.98
CA MET A 178 35.17 -9.18 -29.66
C MET A 178 35.33 -8.76 -28.22
N GLY A 179 34.38 -9.10 -27.36
CA GLY A 179 34.31 -8.65 -25.97
C GLY A 179 35.15 -9.44 -24.97
N PHE A 180 36.02 -10.37 -25.42
CA PHE A 180 36.93 -11.08 -24.54
C PHE A 180 38.16 -10.19 -24.25
N ASP A 181 38.48 -9.96 -22.98
CA ASP A 181 39.56 -9.07 -22.57
C ASP A 181 39.47 -7.69 -23.27
N PRO A 182 38.34 -6.98 -23.21
CA PRO A 182 38.11 -5.78 -24.04
C PRO A 182 39.12 -4.66 -23.74
N GLY A 183 39.58 -4.55 -22.49
CA GLY A 183 40.62 -3.60 -22.09
C GLY A 183 40.34 -2.17 -22.55
N ASN A 184 41.30 -1.57 -23.28
CA ASN A 184 41.21 -0.23 -23.88
C ASN A 184 41.05 -0.26 -25.40
N ARG A 185 40.59 -1.34 -26.00
CA ARG A 185 40.48 -1.51 -27.46
C ARG A 185 39.40 -0.54 -27.99
N ARG A 186 39.82 0.49 -28.75
CA ARG A 186 38.93 1.50 -29.30
C ARG A 186 37.85 0.91 -30.20
N GLU A 187 38.20 -0.06 -31.02
CA GLU A 187 37.27 -0.74 -31.91
C GLU A 187 36.15 -1.47 -31.17
N PHE A 188 36.46 -2.05 -30.00
CA PHE A 188 35.51 -2.65 -29.14
C PHE A 188 34.58 -1.59 -28.55
N HIS A 189 35.11 -0.47 -28.05
CA HIS A 189 34.32 0.63 -27.45
C HIS A 189 33.34 1.22 -28.47
N ASP A 190 33.80 1.47 -29.70
CA ASP A 190 32.95 1.99 -30.79
C ASP A 190 31.90 0.96 -31.22
N GLY A 191 32.22 -0.32 -31.21
CA GLY A 191 31.31 -1.42 -31.52
C GLY A 191 30.24 -1.60 -30.45
N PHE A 192 30.63 -1.54 -29.17
CA PHE A 192 29.72 -1.65 -28.03
C PHE A 192 28.68 -0.53 -28.04
N GLY A 193 29.11 0.73 -28.20
CA GLY A 193 28.22 1.87 -28.26
C GLY A 193 27.22 1.80 -29.42
N ARG A 194 27.64 1.35 -30.59
CA ARG A 194 26.72 1.16 -31.73
C ARG A 194 25.70 0.05 -31.51
N LEU A 195 26.09 -1.02 -30.79
CA LEU A 195 25.26 -2.20 -30.58
C LEU A 195 24.22 -1.97 -29.44
N THR A 196 24.66 -1.36 -28.34
CA THR A 196 23.87 -1.23 -27.12
C THR A 196 23.24 0.14 -26.92
N GLY A 197 23.78 1.17 -27.56
CA GLY A 197 23.41 2.58 -27.30
C GLY A 197 24.10 3.20 -26.08
N TYR A 198 24.91 2.42 -25.34
CA TYR A 198 25.62 2.86 -24.14
C TYR A 198 27.12 3.01 -24.37
N ALA A 199 27.75 3.92 -23.63
CA ALA A 199 29.19 4.02 -23.63
C ALA A 199 29.81 2.86 -22.83
N TYR A 200 30.72 2.11 -23.42
CA TYR A 200 31.48 1.12 -22.66
C TYR A 200 32.42 1.79 -21.68
N VAL A 201 32.32 1.41 -20.42
CA VAL A 201 33.24 1.81 -19.37
C VAL A 201 34.13 0.62 -19.05
N PRO A 202 35.49 0.72 -19.20
CA PRO A 202 36.38 -0.36 -18.85
C PRO A 202 36.19 -0.82 -17.40
N ALA A 203 36.23 -2.13 -17.16
CA ALA A 203 35.93 -2.74 -15.86
C ALA A 203 36.71 -2.14 -14.68
N ARG A 204 37.97 -1.73 -14.91
CA ARG A 204 38.80 -1.02 -13.90
C ARG A 204 38.27 0.34 -13.49
N ASN A 205 37.40 0.96 -14.27
CA ASN A 205 36.82 2.27 -14.03
C ASN A 205 35.46 2.19 -13.35
N TYR A 206 34.87 0.99 -13.24
CA TYR A 206 33.66 0.78 -12.45
C TYR A 206 34.01 0.75 -10.98
N ARG A 207 33.61 1.81 -10.25
CA ARG A 207 33.78 1.87 -8.78
C ARG A 207 32.92 0.83 -8.05
N ASP A 208 31.83 0.40 -8.68
CA ASP A 208 30.73 -0.31 -8.06
C ASP A 208 30.49 -1.69 -8.74
N ARG A 209 31.53 -2.30 -9.30
CA ARG A 209 31.43 -3.68 -9.82
C ARG A 209 31.30 -4.67 -8.67
N THR A 210 30.38 -5.59 -8.81
CA THR A 210 30.13 -6.65 -7.83
C THR A 210 30.24 -8.00 -8.50
N SER A 211 31.10 -8.88 -7.98
CA SER A 211 31.15 -10.28 -8.40
C SER A 211 29.94 -11.01 -7.85
N ILE A 212 29.25 -11.76 -8.68
CA ILE A 212 28.08 -12.56 -8.35
C ILE A 212 28.28 -14.00 -8.82
N SER A 213 27.69 -14.96 -8.11
CA SER A 213 27.69 -16.36 -8.52
C SER A 213 26.91 -16.58 -9.82
N GLN A 214 27.11 -17.72 -10.47
CA GLN A 214 26.34 -18.08 -11.67
C GLN A 214 24.83 -18.19 -11.35
N LEU A 215 24.46 -18.63 -10.15
CA LEU A 215 23.05 -18.69 -9.72
C LEU A 215 22.44 -17.30 -9.56
N GLU A 216 23.17 -16.37 -8.96
CA GLU A 216 22.76 -14.97 -8.85
C GLU A 216 22.64 -14.32 -10.22
N LEU A 217 23.58 -14.60 -11.15
CA LEU A 217 23.51 -14.14 -12.54
C LEU A 217 22.24 -14.63 -13.23
N VAL A 218 21.90 -15.92 -13.11
CA VAL A 218 20.64 -16.47 -13.66
C VAL A 218 19.42 -15.79 -13.04
N SER A 219 19.46 -15.47 -11.75
CA SER A 219 18.36 -14.79 -11.08
C SER A 219 18.04 -13.40 -11.64
N LEU A 220 18.99 -12.75 -12.33
CA LEU A 220 18.78 -11.49 -13.03
C LEU A 220 17.77 -11.61 -14.18
N ILE A 221 17.57 -12.82 -14.73
CA ILE A 221 16.49 -13.08 -15.69
C ILE A 221 15.14 -12.79 -15.03
N LEU A 222 14.93 -13.29 -13.81
CA LEU A 222 13.70 -13.03 -13.05
C LEU A 222 13.57 -11.54 -12.70
N THR A 223 14.66 -10.90 -12.25
CA THR A 223 14.67 -9.45 -11.94
C THR A 223 14.25 -8.60 -13.14
N ASN A 224 14.82 -8.86 -14.32
CA ASN A 224 14.47 -8.12 -15.52
C ASN A 224 13.01 -8.36 -15.95
N ARG A 225 12.51 -9.59 -15.84
CA ARG A 225 11.11 -9.93 -16.12
C ARG A 225 10.14 -9.24 -15.16
N ILE A 226 10.46 -9.22 -13.86
CA ILE A 226 9.69 -8.50 -12.85
C ILE A 226 9.61 -7.02 -13.22
N SER A 227 10.76 -6.39 -13.49
CA SER A 227 10.83 -4.96 -13.86
C SER A 227 10.02 -4.64 -15.12
N GLU A 228 10.03 -5.55 -16.12
CA GLU A 228 9.23 -5.38 -17.33
C GLU A 228 7.73 -5.49 -17.07
N LEU A 229 7.30 -6.45 -16.25
CA LEU A 229 5.89 -6.61 -15.85
C LEU A 229 5.39 -5.37 -15.10
N GLU A 230 6.16 -4.87 -14.14
CA GLU A 230 5.78 -3.68 -13.37
C GLU A 230 5.73 -2.40 -14.23
N ARG A 231 6.67 -2.23 -15.17
CA ARG A 231 6.61 -1.12 -16.14
C ARG A 231 5.33 -1.13 -16.98
N ARG A 232 4.75 -2.32 -17.19
CA ARG A 232 3.47 -2.51 -17.89
C ARG A 232 2.26 -2.52 -16.95
N ASN A 233 2.45 -2.25 -15.65
CA ASN A 233 1.42 -2.32 -14.61
C ASN A 233 0.87 -3.75 -14.37
N HIS A 234 1.59 -4.79 -14.74
CA HIS A 234 1.25 -6.19 -14.50
C HIS A 234 1.81 -6.66 -13.14
N PHE A 235 1.47 -5.92 -12.08
CA PHE A 235 2.00 -6.17 -10.73
C PHE A 235 1.64 -7.56 -10.19
N ALA A 236 0.46 -8.07 -10.51
CA ALA A 236 0.03 -9.41 -10.10
C ALA A 236 0.94 -10.51 -10.66
N ASP A 237 1.36 -10.37 -11.92
CA ASP A 237 2.23 -11.35 -12.59
C ASP A 237 3.69 -11.27 -12.10
N ALA A 238 4.10 -10.12 -11.55
CA ALA A 238 5.43 -9.93 -10.98
C ALA A 238 5.63 -10.66 -9.64
N VAL A 239 4.59 -10.81 -8.83
CA VAL A 239 4.64 -11.43 -7.50
C VAL A 239 5.19 -12.86 -7.54
N PRO A 240 4.65 -13.80 -8.34
CA PRO A 240 5.17 -15.17 -8.39
C PRO A 240 6.64 -15.24 -8.81
N LEU A 241 7.10 -14.34 -9.68
CA LEU A 241 8.50 -14.31 -10.11
C LEU A 241 9.42 -13.86 -8.96
N ALA A 242 9.00 -12.89 -8.15
CA ALA A 242 9.74 -12.45 -6.97
C ALA A 242 9.82 -13.56 -5.90
N ILE A 243 8.73 -14.28 -5.67
CA ILE A 243 8.68 -15.44 -4.77
C ILE A 243 9.68 -16.52 -5.25
N ASN A 244 9.67 -16.81 -6.52
CA ASN A 244 10.59 -17.79 -7.12
C ASN A 244 12.04 -17.34 -7.05
N ARG A 245 12.34 -16.04 -7.26
CA ARG A 245 13.68 -15.48 -7.09
C ARG A 245 14.15 -15.59 -5.63
N ALA A 246 13.31 -15.26 -4.68
CA ALA A 246 13.63 -15.37 -3.25
C ALA A 246 13.86 -16.82 -2.83
N ALA A 247 13.06 -17.75 -3.34
CA ALA A 247 13.22 -19.18 -3.08
C ALA A 247 14.50 -19.76 -3.71
N LEU A 248 14.83 -19.36 -4.95
CA LEU A 248 16.05 -19.78 -5.65
C LEU A 248 17.33 -19.41 -4.91
N LEU A 249 17.33 -18.22 -4.29
CA LEU A 249 18.52 -17.65 -3.64
C LEU A 249 18.51 -17.79 -2.11
N ARG A 250 17.58 -18.56 -1.54
CA ARG A 250 17.43 -18.71 -0.07
C ARG A 250 18.70 -19.24 0.60
N ASP A 251 19.25 -20.32 0.05
CA ASP A 251 20.31 -21.11 0.67
C ASP A 251 21.69 -20.83 0.06
N ARG A 252 21.88 -19.69 -0.59
CA ARG A 252 23.15 -19.30 -1.17
C ARG A 252 24.26 -19.19 -0.10
N ARG A 253 25.43 -19.79 -0.37
CA ARG A 253 26.54 -19.91 0.58
C ARG A 253 27.20 -18.57 0.91
N ASN A 254 27.33 -17.68 -0.08
CA ASN A 254 28.01 -16.38 0.05
C ASN A 254 27.11 -15.27 -0.52
N PRO A 255 26.17 -14.72 0.25
CA PRO A 255 25.30 -13.68 -0.24
C PRO A 255 26.09 -12.43 -0.62
N VAL A 256 25.79 -11.88 -1.79
CA VAL A 256 26.41 -10.67 -2.30
C VAL A 256 25.88 -9.47 -1.50
N SER A 257 26.80 -8.66 -0.99
CA SER A 257 26.46 -7.35 -0.44
C SER A 257 26.81 -6.27 -1.46
N SER A 258 25.79 -5.71 -2.09
CA SER A 258 25.96 -4.65 -3.08
C SER A 258 24.74 -3.75 -3.13
N PRO A 259 24.91 -2.44 -3.28
CA PRO A 259 23.77 -1.53 -3.43
C PRO A 259 22.97 -1.76 -4.72
N PHE A 260 23.51 -2.53 -5.68
CA PHE A 260 22.87 -2.83 -6.95
C PHE A 260 22.22 -4.22 -7.02
N PHE A 261 22.59 -5.12 -6.09
CA PHE A 261 21.95 -6.43 -5.98
C PHE A 261 20.95 -6.40 -4.82
N THR A 262 19.70 -6.11 -5.13
CA THR A 262 18.64 -6.08 -4.10
C THR A 262 18.51 -7.45 -3.45
N GLU A 263 18.56 -7.50 -2.14
CA GLU A 263 18.35 -8.71 -1.36
C GLU A 263 17.03 -9.37 -1.77
N PRO A 264 17.03 -10.69 -2.07
CA PRO A 264 15.85 -11.37 -2.61
C PRO A 264 14.61 -11.28 -1.73
N GLN A 265 14.77 -11.28 -0.41
CA GLN A 265 13.64 -11.15 0.52
C GLN A 265 13.09 -9.71 0.53
N GLN A 266 13.96 -8.72 0.48
CA GLN A 266 13.53 -7.32 0.37
C GLN A 266 12.83 -7.06 -0.96
N ASP A 267 13.38 -7.57 -2.07
CA ASP A 267 12.76 -7.47 -3.39
C ASP A 267 11.37 -8.12 -3.43
N LEU A 268 11.23 -9.31 -2.81
CA LEU A 268 9.94 -9.97 -2.65
C LEU A 268 8.93 -9.09 -1.93
N MET A 269 9.31 -8.52 -0.78
CA MET A 269 8.42 -7.65 0.00
C MET A 269 8.00 -6.41 -0.79
N ASP A 270 8.92 -5.81 -1.54
CA ASP A 270 8.61 -4.67 -2.39
C ASP A 270 7.55 -5.02 -3.45
N ARG A 271 7.63 -6.23 -4.06
CA ARG A 271 6.64 -6.68 -5.07
C ARG A 271 5.28 -6.98 -4.45
N LEU A 272 5.26 -7.60 -3.27
CA LEU A 272 4.01 -7.83 -2.53
C LEU A 272 3.30 -6.51 -2.20
N LEU A 273 4.04 -5.51 -1.70
CA LEU A 273 3.50 -4.19 -1.38
C LEU A 273 3.14 -3.37 -2.63
N ASN A 274 3.92 -3.48 -3.73
CA ASN A 274 3.63 -2.82 -5.00
C ASN A 274 2.31 -3.31 -5.60
N TYR A 275 2.06 -4.62 -5.56
CA TYR A 275 0.78 -5.17 -6.03
C TYR A 275 -0.39 -4.64 -5.17
N GLY A 276 -0.28 -4.69 -3.85
CA GLY A 276 -1.30 -4.11 -2.96
C GLY A 276 -1.52 -2.62 -3.22
N SER A 277 -0.45 -1.85 -3.42
CA SER A 277 -0.51 -0.42 -3.74
C SER A 277 -1.18 -0.16 -5.10
N SER A 278 -0.99 -1.06 -6.08
CA SER A 278 -1.67 -0.97 -7.38
C SER A 278 -3.19 -1.16 -7.24
N LEU A 279 -3.63 -2.06 -6.36
CA LEU A 279 -5.04 -2.24 -6.03
C LEU A 279 -5.63 -0.97 -5.39
N MET A 280 -4.93 -0.36 -4.42
CA MET A 280 -5.37 0.90 -3.82
C MET A 280 -5.46 2.04 -4.85
N LYS A 281 -4.47 2.19 -5.72
CA LYS A 281 -4.48 3.18 -6.80
C LYS A 281 -5.65 3.00 -7.77
N SER A 282 -6.10 1.76 -7.94
CA SER A 282 -7.28 1.42 -8.76
C SER A 282 -8.61 1.57 -8.00
N GLY A 283 -8.58 2.08 -6.76
CA GLY A 283 -9.77 2.27 -5.94
C GLY A 283 -10.34 1.00 -5.32
N GLN A 284 -9.54 -0.06 -5.24
CA GLN A 284 -9.91 -1.39 -4.73
C GLN A 284 -9.34 -1.63 -3.32
N GLU A 285 -9.58 -0.70 -2.39
CA GLU A 285 -9.00 -0.72 -1.05
C GLU A 285 -9.40 -1.98 -0.26
N ALA A 286 -10.63 -2.45 -0.41
CA ALA A 286 -11.09 -3.67 0.24
C ALA A 286 -10.34 -4.91 -0.27
N THR A 287 -10.07 -4.98 -1.59
CA THR A 287 -9.26 -6.04 -2.20
C THR A 287 -7.80 -5.94 -1.75
N ALA A 288 -7.25 -4.71 -1.66
CA ALA A 288 -5.89 -4.48 -1.16
C ALA A 288 -5.74 -4.93 0.30
N LEU A 289 -6.76 -4.74 1.13
CA LEU A 289 -6.77 -5.21 2.52
C LEU A 289 -6.81 -6.74 2.61
N GLN A 290 -7.64 -7.41 1.77
CA GLN A 290 -7.65 -8.88 1.68
C GLN A 290 -6.30 -9.43 1.22
N TRP A 291 -5.70 -8.80 0.22
CA TRP A 291 -4.34 -9.13 -0.21
C TRP A 291 -3.32 -9.00 0.91
N ALA A 292 -3.34 -7.88 1.63
CA ALA A 292 -2.43 -7.65 2.75
C ALA A 292 -2.57 -8.71 3.84
N ALA A 293 -3.81 -9.09 4.19
CA ALA A 293 -4.06 -10.15 5.17
C ALA A 293 -3.49 -11.51 4.73
N LEU A 294 -3.67 -11.89 3.46
CA LEU A 294 -3.11 -13.12 2.90
C LEU A 294 -1.59 -13.10 2.86
N ALA A 295 -1.01 -12.02 2.34
CA ALA A 295 0.42 -11.90 2.11
C ALA A 295 1.19 -11.73 3.44
N SER A 296 0.68 -10.96 4.40
CA SER A 296 1.30 -10.81 5.72
C SER A 296 1.23 -12.10 6.55
N ASN A 297 0.18 -12.89 6.41
CA ASN A 297 0.12 -14.22 7.06
C ASN A 297 1.19 -15.18 6.51
N ARG A 298 1.51 -15.08 5.22
CA ARG A 298 2.53 -15.93 4.57
C ARG A 298 3.96 -15.41 4.75
N TYR A 299 4.13 -14.07 4.85
CA TYR A 299 5.40 -13.37 4.98
C TYR A 299 5.32 -12.32 6.10
N PRO A 300 5.27 -12.77 7.39
CA PRO A 300 4.97 -11.89 8.51
C PRO A 300 6.15 -10.97 8.93
N ASP A 301 7.36 -11.30 8.54
CA ASP A 301 8.61 -10.73 9.10
C ASP A 301 8.97 -9.35 8.51
N ASP A 302 7.94 -8.50 8.24
CA ASP A 302 8.18 -7.14 7.72
C ASP A 302 7.19 -6.14 8.33
N ASP A 303 7.71 -5.16 9.06
CA ASP A 303 6.91 -4.15 9.77
C ASP A 303 6.09 -3.25 8.82
N ARG A 304 6.47 -3.17 7.54
CA ARG A 304 5.74 -2.37 6.54
C ARG A 304 4.31 -2.86 6.31
N TRP A 305 3.99 -4.11 6.67
CA TRP A 305 2.62 -4.60 6.61
C TRP A 305 1.66 -3.80 7.48
N GLN A 306 2.07 -3.42 8.69
CA GLN A 306 1.21 -2.65 9.59
C GLN A 306 0.89 -1.26 9.03
N GLU A 307 1.85 -0.62 8.39
CA GLU A 307 1.63 0.68 7.72
C GLU A 307 0.74 0.53 6.49
N PHE A 308 0.95 -0.54 5.70
CA PHE A 308 0.14 -0.81 4.52
C PHE A 308 -1.32 -1.10 4.89
N ILE A 309 -1.56 -1.97 5.87
CA ILE A 309 -2.90 -2.33 6.36
C ILE A 309 -3.60 -1.07 6.90
N TYR A 310 -2.89 -0.27 7.69
CA TYR A 310 -3.42 1.01 8.18
C TYR A 310 -3.83 1.93 7.02
N ALA A 311 -2.98 2.11 6.03
CA ALA A 311 -3.27 2.99 4.89
C ALA A 311 -4.47 2.50 4.05
N ALA A 312 -4.54 1.20 3.78
CA ALA A 312 -5.64 0.60 3.02
C ALA A 312 -6.97 0.75 3.76
N LEU A 313 -6.98 0.45 5.06
CA LEU A 313 -8.18 0.56 5.89
C LEU A 313 -8.60 2.01 6.09
N ASN A 314 -7.66 2.92 6.36
CA ASN A 314 -7.94 4.36 6.45
C ASN A 314 -8.63 4.89 5.18
N ASN A 315 -8.10 4.55 4.00
CA ASN A 315 -8.69 4.98 2.75
C ASN A 315 -10.11 4.43 2.56
N LEU A 316 -10.32 3.16 2.93
CA LEU A 316 -11.65 2.53 2.87
C LEU A 316 -12.63 3.20 3.83
N LEU A 317 -12.23 3.44 5.08
CA LEU A 317 -13.06 4.10 6.08
C LEU A 317 -13.40 5.54 5.69
N VAL A 318 -12.43 6.30 5.18
CA VAL A 318 -12.67 7.67 4.66
C VAL A 318 -13.69 7.65 3.52
N LYS A 319 -13.62 6.68 2.61
CA LYS A 319 -14.63 6.52 1.54
C LYS A 319 -16.01 6.24 2.09
N LEU A 320 -16.13 5.34 3.07
CA LEU A 320 -17.41 4.99 3.69
C LEU A 320 -18.00 6.19 4.43
N VAL A 321 -17.20 6.91 5.21
CA VAL A 321 -17.62 8.12 5.92
C VAL A 321 -18.08 9.20 4.94
N ARG A 322 -17.34 9.49 3.88
CA ARG A 322 -17.73 10.45 2.84
C ARG A 322 -19.02 10.06 2.11
N ALA A 323 -19.27 8.77 1.98
CA ALA A 323 -20.51 8.24 1.40
C ALA A 323 -21.67 8.18 2.40
N GLN A 324 -21.53 8.73 3.62
CA GLN A 324 -22.50 8.69 4.73
C GLN A 324 -22.87 7.25 5.18
N ARG A 325 -21.95 6.29 4.95
CA ARG A 325 -22.10 4.88 5.33
C ARG A 325 -21.40 4.60 6.66
N ILE A 326 -21.77 5.33 7.70
CA ILE A 326 -21.04 5.34 8.98
C ILE A 326 -21.10 3.97 9.69
N ALA A 327 -22.28 3.32 9.68
CA ALA A 327 -22.42 1.97 10.24
C ALA A 327 -21.54 0.94 9.52
N ASP A 328 -21.38 1.06 8.20
CA ASP A 328 -20.47 0.19 7.43
C ASP A 328 -19.01 0.48 7.77
N ALA A 329 -18.65 1.75 8.03
CA ALA A 329 -17.31 2.11 8.48
C ALA A 329 -16.99 1.48 9.84
N ARG A 330 -17.93 1.53 10.80
CA ARG A 330 -17.81 0.87 12.12
C ARG A 330 -17.61 -0.64 11.95
N ASN A 331 -18.51 -1.30 11.23
CA ASN A 331 -18.45 -2.74 11.00
C ASN A 331 -17.12 -3.15 10.32
N THR A 332 -16.65 -2.32 9.39
CA THR A 332 -15.37 -2.58 8.69
C THR A 332 -14.19 -2.45 9.64
N LEU A 333 -14.15 -1.45 10.51
CA LEU A 333 -13.09 -1.28 11.50
C LEU A 333 -13.07 -2.46 12.49
N ASP A 334 -14.24 -2.81 13.04
CA ASP A 334 -14.38 -3.87 14.04
C ASP A 334 -13.99 -5.24 13.49
N ALA A 335 -14.36 -5.55 12.23
CA ALA A 335 -14.00 -6.79 11.54
C ALA A 335 -12.49 -6.93 11.28
N ASN A 336 -11.74 -5.83 11.28
CA ASN A 336 -10.31 -5.84 10.98
C ASN A 336 -9.42 -5.59 12.21
N THR A 337 -9.97 -5.62 13.42
CA THR A 337 -9.24 -5.36 14.67
C THR A 337 -8.06 -6.32 14.85
N ALA A 338 -8.21 -7.58 14.47
CA ALA A 338 -7.19 -8.63 14.69
C ALA A 338 -5.90 -8.42 13.87
N ILE A 339 -5.97 -7.72 12.74
CA ILE A 339 -4.82 -7.49 11.85
C ILE A 339 -4.14 -6.13 12.09
N LEU A 340 -4.69 -5.30 12.98
CA LEU A 340 -4.17 -3.98 13.31
C LEU A 340 -3.33 -4.00 14.58
N SER A 341 -2.25 -3.22 14.61
CA SER A 341 -1.63 -2.84 15.85
C SER A 341 -2.59 -1.98 16.69
N ARG A 342 -2.41 -2.00 18.02
CA ARG A 342 -3.25 -1.21 18.93
C ARG A 342 -3.22 0.29 18.59
N ASP A 343 -2.06 0.81 18.23
CA ASP A 343 -1.91 2.23 17.88
C ASP A 343 -2.65 2.58 16.59
N ASN A 344 -2.55 1.73 15.57
CA ASN A 344 -3.26 1.91 14.31
C ASN A 344 -4.77 1.80 14.50
N PHE A 345 -5.24 0.85 15.32
CA PHE A 345 -6.65 0.75 15.67
C PHE A 345 -7.15 2.04 16.33
N ASN A 346 -6.44 2.54 17.36
CA ASN A 346 -6.83 3.75 18.06
C ASN A 346 -6.91 4.98 17.13
N ARG A 347 -6.01 5.10 16.17
CA ARG A 347 -6.03 6.19 15.18
C ARG A 347 -7.26 6.11 14.26
N LEU A 348 -7.64 4.92 13.82
CA LEU A 348 -8.81 4.70 12.96
C LEU A 348 -10.11 4.79 13.75
N GLU A 349 -10.11 4.36 15.01
CA GLU A 349 -11.23 4.51 15.94
C GLU A 349 -11.66 5.98 16.09
N VAL A 350 -10.68 6.88 16.21
CA VAL A 350 -10.96 8.34 16.28
C VAL A 350 -11.71 8.83 15.04
N LEU A 351 -11.31 8.36 13.84
CA LEU A 351 -11.95 8.74 12.58
C LEU A 351 -13.42 8.30 12.53
N VAL A 352 -13.69 7.04 12.89
CA VAL A 352 -15.05 6.48 12.84
C VAL A 352 -15.92 7.07 13.93
N LEU A 353 -15.40 7.17 15.15
CA LEU A 353 -16.12 7.77 16.28
C LEU A 353 -16.50 9.23 16.02
N ASP A 354 -15.60 10.03 15.43
CA ASP A 354 -15.92 11.41 15.06
C ASP A 354 -17.09 11.47 14.07
N ALA A 355 -17.09 10.61 13.07
CA ALA A 355 -18.18 10.53 12.11
C ALA A 355 -19.51 10.08 12.75
N GLU A 356 -19.48 9.13 13.68
CA GLU A 356 -20.64 8.70 14.46
C GLU A 356 -21.20 9.83 15.31
N LEU A 357 -20.33 10.57 16.00
CA LEU A 357 -20.74 11.72 16.83
C LEU A 357 -21.38 12.81 15.99
N VAL A 358 -20.84 13.11 14.80
CA VAL A 358 -21.47 14.07 13.86
C VAL A 358 -22.84 13.56 13.43
N GLN A 359 -22.96 12.32 12.98
CA GLN A 359 -24.23 11.73 12.55
C GLN A 359 -25.29 11.77 13.67
N HIS A 360 -24.91 11.37 14.89
CA HIS A 360 -25.80 11.42 16.04
C HIS A 360 -26.21 12.85 16.37
N SER A 361 -25.28 13.81 16.31
CA SER A 361 -25.55 15.22 16.55
C SER A 361 -26.57 15.82 15.55
N GLU A 362 -26.42 15.43 14.26
CA GLU A 362 -27.35 15.84 13.21
C GLU A 362 -28.74 15.19 13.35
N ALA A 363 -28.81 14.01 13.94
CA ALA A 363 -30.04 13.25 14.14
C ALA A 363 -30.88 13.75 15.31
N VAL A 364 -30.33 14.53 16.25
CA VAL A 364 -31.02 15.04 17.44
C VAL A 364 -32.33 15.77 17.09
N ARG A 365 -33.44 15.38 17.72
CA ARG A 365 -34.77 15.99 17.57
C ARG A 365 -35.42 16.29 18.89
N THR A 366 -34.99 15.67 20.00
CA THR A 366 -35.56 15.85 21.35
C THR A 366 -34.49 16.24 22.36
N ALA A 367 -34.94 16.77 23.52
CA ALA A 367 -34.04 17.12 24.63
C ALA A 367 -33.31 15.90 25.21
N GLU A 368 -33.98 14.75 25.26
CA GLU A 368 -33.39 13.48 25.72
C GLU A 368 -32.29 13.02 24.79
N GLU A 369 -32.51 13.09 23.48
CA GLU A 369 -31.48 12.78 22.47
C GLU A 369 -30.29 13.72 22.57
N ALA A 370 -30.53 15.04 22.72
CA ALA A 370 -29.47 16.01 22.91
C ALA A 370 -28.63 15.70 24.15
N GLN A 371 -29.24 15.35 25.25
CA GLN A 371 -28.55 14.99 26.49
C GLN A 371 -27.75 13.70 26.33
N ALA A 372 -28.29 12.69 25.66
CA ALA A 372 -27.61 11.41 25.39
C ALA A 372 -26.35 11.62 24.54
N VAL A 373 -26.44 12.42 23.47
CA VAL A 373 -25.29 12.70 22.59
C VAL A 373 -24.25 13.56 23.34
N LEU A 374 -24.64 14.55 24.15
CA LEU A 374 -23.70 15.31 24.98
C LEU A 374 -22.93 14.39 25.95
N LEU A 375 -23.60 13.41 26.57
CA LEU A 375 -22.93 12.43 27.42
C LEU A 375 -21.94 11.54 26.65
N THR A 376 -22.29 11.16 25.43
CA THR A 376 -21.38 10.38 24.56
C THR A 376 -20.15 11.21 24.20
N ILE A 377 -20.30 12.50 23.87
CA ILE A 377 -19.18 13.41 23.59
C ILE A 377 -18.30 13.57 24.85
N ASP A 378 -18.91 13.75 26.05
CA ASP A 378 -18.17 13.85 27.31
C ASP A 378 -17.37 12.57 27.60
N THR A 379 -17.96 11.42 27.31
CA THR A 379 -17.30 10.10 27.45
C THR A 379 -16.14 9.93 26.46
N ALA A 380 -16.34 10.29 25.20
CA ALA A 380 -15.28 10.25 24.19
C ALA A 380 -14.09 11.16 24.57
N ARG A 381 -14.40 12.35 25.11
CA ARG A 381 -13.38 13.28 25.62
C ARG A 381 -12.60 12.71 26.81
N SER A 382 -13.31 12.13 27.79
CA SER A 382 -12.68 11.56 28.99
C SER A 382 -11.74 10.40 28.69
N ARG A 383 -12.01 9.64 27.61
CA ARG A 383 -11.16 8.56 27.08
C ARG A 383 -10.02 9.08 26.21
N GLY A 384 -9.95 10.38 25.92
CA GLY A 384 -8.95 10.96 25.02
C GLY A 384 -9.20 10.65 23.54
N ALA A 385 -10.37 10.14 23.17
CA ALA A 385 -10.71 9.80 21.79
C ALA A 385 -10.96 11.04 20.90
N ILE A 386 -11.38 12.16 21.50
CA ILE A 386 -11.49 13.46 20.83
C ILE A 386 -10.78 14.53 21.67
N ASN A 387 -10.23 15.55 20.99
CA ASN A 387 -9.56 16.65 21.67
C ASN A 387 -10.54 17.73 22.17
N GLU A 388 -10.03 18.67 22.99
CA GLU A 388 -10.84 19.73 23.59
C GLU A 388 -11.54 20.63 22.55
N SER A 389 -10.85 20.96 21.46
CA SER A 389 -11.42 21.81 20.41
C SER A 389 -12.60 21.14 19.73
N ARG A 390 -12.45 19.86 19.37
CA ARG A 390 -13.52 19.07 18.76
C ARG A 390 -14.68 18.80 19.71
N THR A 391 -14.37 18.54 20.98
CA THR A 391 -15.39 18.41 22.04
C THR A 391 -16.26 19.67 22.13
N ARG A 392 -15.64 20.84 22.15
CA ARG A 392 -16.32 22.13 22.21
C ARG A 392 -17.21 22.37 20.99
N GLU A 393 -16.67 22.10 19.80
CA GLU A 393 -17.42 22.25 18.54
C GLU A 393 -18.69 21.40 18.53
N LEU A 394 -18.60 20.12 18.84
CA LEU A 394 -19.74 19.19 18.87
C LEU A 394 -20.75 19.54 19.96
N ARG A 395 -20.29 19.90 21.16
CA ARG A 395 -21.18 20.36 22.25
C ARG A 395 -21.94 21.62 21.86
N ASN A 396 -21.24 22.63 21.33
CA ASN A 396 -21.87 23.87 20.90
C ASN A 396 -22.95 23.64 19.84
N PHE A 397 -22.63 22.78 18.85
CA PHE A 397 -23.58 22.42 17.80
C PHE A 397 -24.90 21.87 18.38
N ILE A 398 -24.82 20.93 19.33
CA ILE A 398 -26.02 20.34 19.97
C ILE A 398 -26.74 21.33 20.83
N ILE A 399 -26.01 22.13 21.65
CA ILE A 399 -26.61 23.13 22.54
C ILE A 399 -27.35 24.18 21.73
N LEU A 400 -26.75 24.68 20.65
CA LEU A 400 -27.38 25.64 19.76
C LEU A 400 -28.62 25.09 19.08
N LYS A 401 -28.53 23.83 18.55
CA LYS A 401 -29.63 23.15 17.89
C LYS A 401 -30.84 22.95 18.83
N GLU A 402 -30.59 22.49 20.05
CA GLU A 402 -31.63 22.31 21.05
C GLU A 402 -32.18 23.66 21.54
N GLY A 403 -31.32 24.68 21.71
CA GLY A 403 -31.75 26.02 22.04
C GLY A 403 -32.69 26.64 21.00
N GLU A 404 -32.40 26.44 19.72
CA GLU A 404 -33.25 26.87 18.61
C GLU A 404 -34.61 26.13 18.60
N ARG A 405 -34.58 24.79 18.83
CA ARG A 405 -35.78 23.98 18.96
C ARG A 405 -36.68 24.50 20.11
N LEU A 406 -36.08 24.73 21.29
CA LEU A 406 -36.80 25.26 22.46
C LEU A 406 -37.38 26.66 22.20
N SER A 407 -36.61 27.54 21.56
CA SER A 407 -37.06 28.88 21.17
C SER A 407 -38.27 28.84 20.25
N SER A 408 -38.30 27.89 19.31
CA SER A 408 -39.35 27.77 18.30
C SER A 408 -40.59 27.01 18.80
N ALA A 409 -40.40 25.93 19.57
CA ALA A 409 -41.46 25.01 19.96
C ALA A 409 -42.09 25.35 21.34
N GLU A 410 -41.33 26.01 22.21
CA GLU A 410 -41.76 26.31 23.57
C GLU A 410 -41.77 27.83 23.85
N SER A 411 -40.59 28.44 24.03
CA SER A 411 -40.42 29.87 24.25
C SER A 411 -38.95 30.27 24.21
N SER A 412 -38.69 31.53 23.92
CA SER A 412 -37.33 32.08 24.01
C SER A 412 -36.79 32.00 25.46
N LEU A 413 -37.63 32.04 26.48
CA LEU A 413 -37.24 31.88 27.89
C LEU A 413 -36.69 30.47 28.17
N ALA A 414 -37.32 29.43 27.61
CA ALA A 414 -36.80 28.05 27.71
C ALA A 414 -35.43 27.92 27.07
N ALA A 415 -35.24 28.50 25.88
CA ALA A 415 -33.95 28.51 25.18
C ALA A 415 -32.86 29.27 25.97
N ILE A 416 -33.18 30.42 26.58
CA ILE A 416 -32.26 31.18 27.45
C ILE A 416 -31.78 30.28 28.59
N ARG A 417 -32.71 29.73 29.35
CA ARG A 417 -32.42 28.90 30.55
C ARG A 417 -31.55 27.69 30.20
N TYR A 418 -31.89 27.03 29.12
CA TYR A 418 -31.11 25.88 28.64
C TYR A 418 -29.69 26.26 28.27
N THR A 419 -29.50 27.32 27.45
CA THR A 419 -28.20 27.75 26.98
C THR A 419 -27.33 28.32 28.11
N GLU A 420 -27.91 29.07 29.04
CA GLU A 420 -27.21 29.58 30.24
C GLU A 420 -26.79 28.45 31.18
N ALA A 421 -27.61 27.41 31.36
CA ALA A 421 -27.24 26.21 32.10
C ALA A 421 -26.08 25.48 31.44
N ALA A 422 -26.06 25.41 30.10
CA ALA A 422 -24.95 24.84 29.34
C ALA A 422 -23.65 25.65 29.50
N ILE A 423 -23.73 26.98 29.45
CA ILE A 423 -22.58 27.88 29.73
C ILE A 423 -22.03 27.65 31.15
N ALA A 424 -22.93 27.52 32.13
CA ALA A 424 -22.53 27.26 33.52
C ALA A 424 -21.81 25.90 33.67
N LYS A 425 -22.27 24.89 32.95
CA LYS A 425 -21.68 23.52 32.98
C LYS A 425 -20.38 23.40 32.24
N TYR A 426 -20.29 23.94 31.02
CA TYR A 426 -19.21 23.69 30.09
C TYR A 426 -18.21 24.84 29.91
N GLY A 427 -18.52 26.01 30.52
CA GLY A 427 -17.71 27.22 30.41
C GLY A 427 -18.26 28.22 29.39
N ARG A 428 -17.70 29.42 29.42
CA ARG A 428 -18.07 30.52 28.52
C ARG A 428 -17.59 30.23 27.09
N ASP A 429 -18.49 30.49 26.14
CA ASP A 429 -18.20 30.38 24.71
C ASP A 429 -18.95 31.48 23.95
N SER A 430 -18.27 32.13 23.02
CA SER A 430 -18.80 33.25 22.26
C SER A 430 -20.03 32.94 21.41
N GLN A 431 -20.13 31.71 20.89
CA GLN A 431 -21.30 31.28 20.10
C GLN A 431 -22.52 31.11 21.02
N LEU A 432 -22.34 30.48 22.17
CA LEU A 432 -23.41 30.28 23.16
C LEU A 432 -23.85 31.62 23.76
N GLU A 433 -22.92 32.54 24.11
CA GLU A 433 -23.23 33.87 24.59
C GLU A 433 -24.02 34.70 23.54
N ASN A 434 -23.63 34.56 22.27
CA ASN A 434 -24.36 35.22 21.19
C ASN A 434 -25.80 34.65 21.03
N ALA A 435 -25.96 33.33 21.17
CA ALA A 435 -27.27 32.67 21.10
C ALA A 435 -28.18 33.17 22.25
N VAL A 436 -27.67 33.24 23.48
CA VAL A 436 -28.40 33.81 24.62
C VAL A 436 -28.84 35.25 24.33
N ARG A 437 -27.98 36.09 23.74
CA ARG A 437 -28.34 37.45 23.34
C ARG A 437 -29.46 37.48 22.31
N ILE A 438 -29.45 36.59 21.33
CA ILE A 438 -30.53 36.47 20.34
C ILE A 438 -31.83 36.05 21.01
N TYR A 439 -31.80 35.01 21.83
CA TYR A 439 -33.00 34.53 22.53
C TYR A 439 -33.58 35.60 23.50
N ARG A 440 -32.74 36.40 24.17
CA ARG A 440 -33.19 37.53 24.99
C ARG A 440 -33.89 38.60 24.15
N ASN A 441 -33.38 38.92 22.96
CA ASN A 441 -34.05 39.85 22.04
C ASN A 441 -35.42 39.30 21.57
N ASN A 442 -35.46 37.99 21.24
CA ASN A 442 -36.72 37.32 20.84
C ASN A 442 -37.71 37.34 22.02
N ARG A 443 -37.26 37.07 23.25
CA ARG A 443 -38.10 37.14 24.46
C ARG A 443 -38.68 38.53 24.69
N LEU A 444 -37.85 39.53 24.50
CA LEU A 444 -38.33 40.93 24.61
C LEU A 444 -39.42 41.21 23.57
N ALA A 445 -39.27 40.75 22.33
CA ALA A 445 -40.30 40.89 21.31
C ALA A 445 -41.56 40.09 21.61
N GLU A 446 -41.46 38.87 22.15
CA GLU A 446 -42.61 38.08 22.61
C GLU A 446 -43.44 38.84 23.67
N MET A 447 -42.78 39.44 24.67
CA MET A 447 -43.44 40.17 25.74
C MET A 447 -44.06 41.45 25.23
N HIS A 448 -43.38 42.18 24.34
CA HIS A 448 -43.94 43.39 23.70
C HIS A 448 -45.17 43.04 22.83
N ASN A 449 -45.13 41.96 22.05
CA ASN A 449 -46.27 41.53 21.25
C ASN A 449 -47.45 41.12 22.16
N ALA A 450 -47.21 40.36 23.21
CA ALA A 450 -48.26 39.98 24.20
C ALA A 450 -48.86 41.21 24.85
N PHE A 451 -48.06 42.22 25.22
CA PHE A 451 -48.53 43.50 25.67
C PHE A 451 -49.42 44.19 24.64
N ALA A 452 -48.93 44.31 23.40
CA ALA A 452 -49.67 45.00 22.34
C ALA A 452 -51.00 44.32 22.01
N ASP A 453 -51.06 43.01 22.01
CA ASP A 453 -52.32 42.25 21.82
C ASP A 453 -53.35 42.55 22.92
N LEU A 454 -52.97 42.50 24.20
CA LEU A 454 -53.86 42.80 25.35
C LEU A 454 -54.29 44.27 25.34
N TYR A 455 -53.37 45.20 25.10
CA TYR A 455 -53.62 46.60 25.02
C TYR A 455 -54.62 46.95 23.91
N ASN A 456 -54.42 46.42 22.70
CA ASN A 456 -55.31 46.67 21.57
C ASN A 456 -56.69 46.04 21.74
N ASN A 457 -56.81 44.96 22.51
CA ASN A 457 -58.09 44.33 22.88
C ASN A 457 -58.79 45.01 24.08
N GLY A 458 -58.20 46.07 24.66
CA GLY A 458 -58.79 46.82 25.82
C GLY A 458 -58.56 46.15 27.15
N ASP A 459 -57.80 45.04 27.25
CA ASP A 459 -57.44 44.46 28.56
C ASP A 459 -56.17 45.15 29.09
N TYR A 460 -56.36 46.35 29.60
CA TYR A 460 -55.29 47.18 30.14
C TYR A 460 -54.68 46.59 31.41
N ASP A 461 -55.52 45.91 32.26
CA ASP A 461 -55.03 45.23 33.47
C ASP A 461 -54.11 44.04 33.09
N GLY A 462 -54.46 43.28 32.08
CA GLY A 462 -53.62 42.22 31.53
C GLY A 462 -52.29 42.76 30.89
N ALA A 463 -52.41 43.83 30.09
CA ALA A 463 -51.29 44.52 29.52
C ALA A 463 -50.29 45.03 30.58
N ALA A 464 -50.82 45.66 31.69
CA ALA A 464 -49.99 46.12 32.79
C ALA A 464 -49.20 44.96 33.45
N ARG A 465 -49.86 43.83 33.70
CA ARG A 465 -49.15 42.65 34.27
C ARG A 465 -48.02 42.14 33.39
N VAL A 466 -48.24 42.07 32.08
CA VAL A 466 -47.21 41.64 31.15
C VAL A 466 -46.03 42.60 31.13
N ILE A 467 -46.27 43.94 31.11
CA ILE A 467 -45.19 44.92 31.10
C ILE A 467 -44.41 44.96 32.42
N HIS A 468 -45.09 44.82 33.57
CA HIS A 468 -44.38 44.71 34.83
C HIS A 468 -43.47 43.48 34.87
N ALA A 469 -43.95 42.30 34.45
CA ALA A 469 -43.15 41.10 34.37
C ALA A 469 -41.99 41.28 33.39
N ALA A 470 -42.19 41.96 32.26
CA ALA A 470 -41.15 42.24 31.30
C ALA A 470 -40.08 43.20 31.86
N LEU A 471 -40.43 44.18 32.62
CA LEU A 471 -39.48 45.09 33.28
C LEU A 471 -38.72 44.46 34.44
N GLU A 472 -39.27 43.46 35.10
CA GLU A 472 -38.54 42.62 36.07
C GLU A 472 -37.45 41.80 35.35
N GLU A 473 -37.79 41.24 34.21
CA GLU A 473 -36.85 40.42 33.39
C GLU A 473 -35.82 41.31 32.64
N PHE A 474 -36.21 42.52 32.18
CA PHE A 474 -35.39 43.45 31.44
C PHE A 474 -35.36 44.86 32.08
N PRO A 475 -34.69 45.00 33.22
CA PRO A 475 -34.72 46.27 33.94
C PRO A 475 -34.04 47.39 33.14
N GLY A 476 -34.69 48.56 33.13
CA GLY A 476 -34.17 49.72 32.42
C GLY A 476 -34.37 49.71 30.88
N ASN A 477 -35.15 48.79 30.34
CA ASN A 477 -35.48 48.79 28.90
C ASN A 477 -36.41 49.96 28.60
N ARG A 478 -35.97 50.86 27.70
CA ARG A 478 -36.68 52.10 27.36
C ARG A 478 -38.01 51.84 26.68
N ASN A 479 -38.11 50.87 25.81
CA ASN A 479 -39.33 50.56 25.07
C ASN A 479 -40.40 50.03 26.03
N LEU A 480 -40.06 49.08 26.92
CA LEU A 480 -40.99 48.57 27.96
C LEU A 480 -41.43 49.66 28.95
N THR A 481 -40.53 50.61 29.25
CA THR A 481 -40.89 51.76 30.09
C THR A 481 -41.91 52.67 29.39
N GLN A 482 -41.76 52.85 28.07
CA GLN A 482 -42.76 53.60 27.29
C GLN A 482 -44.09 52.85 27.21
N ASP A 483 -44.09 51.55 27.04
CA ASP A 483 -45.30 50.73 27.04
C ASP A 483 -45.99 50.75 28.36
N LEU A 484 -45.25 50.72 29.50
CA LEU A 484 -45.82 50.92 30.83
C LEU A 484 -46.56 52.28 30.98
N ASN A 485 -45.92 53.35 30.56
CA ASN A 485 -46.52 54.68 30.59
C ASN A 485 -47.79 54.77 29.74
N LEU A 486 -47.85 54.03 28.60
CA LEU A 486 -49.04 53.97 27.76
C LEU A 486 -50.24 53.31 28.52
N VAL A 487 -50.01 52.14 29.10
CA VAL A 487 -51.06 51.38 29.78
C VAL A 487 -51.54 52.10 31.07
N GLU A 488 -50.59 52.71 31.82
CA GLU A 488 -50.96 53.49 33.00
C GLU A 488 -51.88 54.69 32.68
N ARG A 489 -51.62 55.37 31.53
CA ARG A 489 -52.51 56.43 31.05
C ARG A 489 -53.87 55.87 30.64
N ALA A 490 -53.91 54.72 29.96
CA ALA A 490 -55.17 54.11 29.57
C ALA A 490 -56.02 53.71 30.81
N LEU A 491 -55.41 53.16 31.87
CA LEU A 491 -56.03 52.79 33.13
C LEU A 491 -56.54 53.99 33.89
N LYS A 492 -55.87 55.16 33.82
CA LYS A 492 -56.35 56.43 34.47
C LYS A 492 -57.52 57.09 33.76
N ASN A 493 -57.67 56.79 32.46
CA ASN A 493 -58.76 57.40 31.65
C ASN A 493 -60.01 56.49 31.57
N ARG A 494 -60.05 55.41 32.29
CA ARG A 494 -61.15 54.50 32.45
C ARG A 494 -62.03 54.98 33.59
#